data_7dee26637eeed149a2c9c0aff0412a28
#
_entry.id   7dee26637eeed149a2c9c0aff0412a28
#
_cell.length_a   1.000
_cell.length_b   1.000
_cell.length_c   1.000
_cell.angle_alpha   90.00
_cell.angle_beta   90.00
_cell.angle_gamma   90.00
#
_symmetry.space_group_name_H-M   'P 1'
#
loop_
_entity.id
_entity.type
_entity.pdbx_description
1 polymer ?
#
loop_
_entity_poly.entity_id
_entity_poly.type
_entity_poly.pdbx_seq_one_letter_code
_entity_poly.pdbx_strand_id
1 'polypeptide(L)'
;MSDIRRLYVRKKENFRQGEESLTAQLKEILGERIHETAIYHRYDVDHLSGDDYEKAVATVFSEPPVDSVQAELPKGDMVIAVEFLPGQYDQRADSAEQCLAIVTGRDGARVRCALVYVFHGDFTDGDREKILKFLVIKCRLGNNADFLFSISCKTFRIFRTLYDGYIV
;
A
#
# COMPACT_ATOMS: atom_id res chain seq x y z
N MET A 1 -24.24 8.77 -5.57
CA MET A 1 -22.90 8.40 -6.07
C MET A 1 -21.99 8.34 -4.85
N SER A 2 -21.33 7.20 -4.61
CA SER A 2 -20.36 7.12 -3.52
C SER A 2 -19.14 7.98 -3.88
N ASP A 3 -18.78 8.88 -2.99
CA ASP A 3 -17.63 9.76 -3.17
C ASP A 3 -16.43 9.14 -2.45
N ILE A 4 -15.76 8.21 -3.14
CA ILE A 4 -14.59 7.53 -2.58
C ILE A 4 -13.43 8.52 -2.53
N ARG A 5 -12.96 8.80 -1.33
CA ARG A 5 -11.79 9.64 -1.09
C ARG A 5 -10.57 8.77 -0.86
N ARG A 6 -9.50 9.12 -1.53
CA ARG A 6 -8.23 8.38 -1.47
C ARG A 6 -7.15 9.22 -0.82
N LEU A 7 -6.40 8.60 0.08
CA LEU A 7 -5.20 9.21 0.65
C LEU A 7 -4.06 8.20 0.71
N TYR A 8 -2.84 8.75 0.70
CA TYR A 8 -1.60 8.00 0.81
C TYR A 8 -0.83 8.54 2.02
N VAL A 9 -0.43 7.66 2.91
CA VAL A 9 0.30 7.97 4.14
C VAL A 9 1.68 7.34 4.06
N ARG A 10 2.72 8.14 4.23
CA ARG A 10 4.12 7.71 4.26
C ARG A 10 4.76 8.17 5.55
N LYS A 11 5.65 7.38 6.12
CA LYS A 11 6.47 7.79 7.26
C LYS A 11 7.39 8.97 6.87
N LYS A 12 7.59 9.93 7.78
CA LYS A 12 8.57 10.99 7.63
C LYS A 12 10.00 10.43 7.65
N GLU A 13 10.95 11.19 7.15
CA GLU A 13 12.32 10.76 6.87
C GLU A 13 12.99 9.97 8.01
N ASN A 14 12.88 10.43 9.24
CA ASN A 14 13.49 9.78 10.40
C ASN A 14 12.83 8.42 10.79
N PHE A 15 11.76 8.01 10.12
CA PHE A 15 10.98 6.80 10.45
C PHE A 15 10.88 5.82 9.27
N ARG A 16 11.77 5.92 8.26
CA ARG A 16 11.75 5.15 7.01
C ARG A 16 12.64 3.91 7.00
N GLN A 17 13.00 3.35 8.16
CA GLN A 17 13.89 2.18 8.25
C GLN A 17 13.39 1.00 7.39
N GLY A 18 12.07 0.83 7.25
CA GLY A 18 11.50 -0.21 6.38
C GLY A 18 11.78 0.01 4.89
N GLU A 19 11.79 1.26 4.43
CA GLU A 19 12.12 1.65 3.05
C GLU A 19 13.60 1.44 2.77
N GLU A 20 14.46 1.86 3.68
CA GLU A 20 15.92 1.68 3.59
C GLU A 20 16.30 0.19 3.53
N SER A 21 15.70 -0.61 4.42
CA SER A 21 15.90 -2.07 4.43
C SER A 21 15.43 -2.72 3.13
N LEU A 22 14.28 -2.31 2.59
CA LEU A 22 13.78 -2.81 1.31
C LEU A 22 14.69 -2.43 0.15
N THR A 23 15.16 -1.19 0.11
CA THR A 23 16.10 -0.71 -0.90
C THR A 23 17.41 -1.50 -0.86
N ALA A 24 17.96 -1.76 0.35
CA ALA A 24 19.16 -2.56 0.51
C ALA A 24 19.00 -3.99 -0.01
N GLN A 25 17.89 -4.67 0.33
CA GLN A 25 17.58 -6.02 -0.17
C GLN A 25 17.42 -6.05 -1.69
N LEU A 26 16.81 -5.05 -2.30
CA LEU A 26 16.66 -4.96 -3.74
C LEU A 26 17.97 -4.61 -4.45
N LYS A 27 18.87 -3.86 -3.82
CA LYS A 27 20.22 -3.62 -4.34
C LYS A 27 21.05 -4.89 -4.47
N GLU A 28 20.87 -5.88 -3.60
CA GLU A 28 21.52 -7.18 -3.73
C GLU A 28 21.09 -7.92 -5.02
N ILE A 29 19.88 -7.67 -5.51
CA ILE A 29 19.31 -8.35 -6.69
C ILE A 29 19.53 -7.54 -7.98
N LEU A 30 19.43 -6.20 -7.89
CA LEU A 30 19.39 -5.28 -9.03
C LEU A 30 20.65 -4.43 -9.17
N GLY A 31 21.53 -4.42 -8.13
CA GLY A 31 22.69 -3.52 -8.07
C GLY A 31 22.28 -2.05 -7.99
N GLU A 32 23.06 -1.19 -8.62
CA GLU A 32 22.86 0.26 -8.59
C GLU A 32 21.67 0.76 -9.46
N ARG A 33 20.97 -0.15 -10.14
CA ARG A 33 19.80 0.22 -10.93
C ARG A 33 18.59 0.64 -10.10
N ILE A 34 18.55 0.28 -8.82
CA ILE A 34 17.56 0.80 -7.87
C ILE A 34 18.21 1.89 -6.99
N HIS A 35 17.59 3.05 -6.94
CA HIS A 35 18.08 4.19 -6.20
C HIS A 35 17.38 4.33 -4.85
N GLU A 36 16.04 4.36 -4.87
CA GLU A 36 15.20 4.56 -3.69
C GLU A 36 13.93 3.73 -3.78
N THR A 37 13.43 3.34 -2.62
CA THR A 37 12.09 2.75 -2.46
C THR A 37 11.29 3.55 -1.46
N ALA A 38 10.05 3.90 -1.79
CA ALA A 38 9.11 4.51 -0.87
C ALA A 38 7.91 3.58 -0.64
N ILE A 39 7.40 3.56 0.59
CA ILE A 39 6.27 2.73 1.00
C ILE A 39 5.15 3.64 1.51
N TYR A 40 3.98 3.54 0.90
CA TYR A 40 2.79 4.26 1.31
C TYR A 40 1.70 3.29 1.75
N HIS A 41 0.98 3.66 2.79
CA HIS A 41 -0.32 3.08 3.09
C HIS A 41 -1.38 3.86 2.33
N ARG A 42 -2.11 3.21 1.42
CA ARG A 42 -3.26 3.79 0.72
C ARG A 42 -4.52 3.43 1.49
N TYR A 43 -5.37 4.41 1.68
CA TYR A 43 -6.72 4.24 2.19
C TYR A 43 -7.71 4.78 1.15
N ASP A 44 -8.70 3.96 0.80
CA ASP A 44 -9.86 4.35 0.02
C ASP A 44 -11.05 4.37 0.98
N VAL A 45 -11.60 5.55 1.23
CA VAL A 45 -12.64 5.80 2.24
C VAL A 45 -13.94 6.17 1.55
N ASP A 46 -15.02 5.47 1.87
CA ASP A 46 -16.36 5.69 1.36
C ASP A 46 -17.35 5.94 2.51
N HIS A 47 -18.49 6.56 2.20
CA HIS A 47 -19.57 6.85 3.15
C HIS A 47 -19.16 7.71 4.36
N LEU A 48 -18.24 8.66 4.16
CA LEU A 48 -17.80 9.58 5.19
C LEU A 48 -18.06 11.04 4.75
N SER A 49 -18.59 11.88 5.66
CA SER A 49 -18.79 13.30 5.37
C SER A 49 -17.45 14.03 5.19
N GLY A 50 -17.47 15.23 4.58
CA GLY A 50 -16.25 16.05 4.40
C GLY A 50 -15.57 16.37 5.71
N ASP A 51 -16.33 16.87 6.67
CA ASP A 51 -15.82 17.31 7.96
C ASP A 51 -15.27 16.13 8.80
N ASP A 52 -15.96 14.98 8.75
CA ASP A 52 -15.51 13.77 9.44
C ASP A 52 -14.25 13.20 8.79
N TYR A 53 -14.14 13.28 7.44
CA TYR A 53 -12.94 12.86 6.73
C TYR A 53 -11.71 13.70 7.12
N GLU A 54 -11.84 15.02 7.15
CA GLU A 54 -10.72 15.91 7.53
C GLU A 54 -10.24 15.63 8.97
N LYS A 55 -11.15 15.36 9.90
CA LYS A 55 -10.79 14.92 11.25
C LYS A 55 -10.10 13.56 11.25
N ALA A 56 -10.63 12.61 10.47
CA ALA A 56 -10.12 11.25 10.41
C ALA A 56 -8.71 11.17 9.83
N VAL A 57 -8.34 12.06 8.89
CA VAL A 57 -6.98 12.11 8.32
C VAL A 57 -5.93 12.20 9.41
N ALA A 58 -6.11 13.05 10.42
CA ALA A 58 -5.12 13.29 11.47
C ALA A 58 -5.30 12.40 12.72
N THR A 59 -6.43 11.67 12.85
CA THR A 59 -6.74 10.91 14.06
C THR A 59 -6.84 9.41 13.84
N VAL A 60 -7.19 8.98 12.63
CA VAL A 60 -7.40 7.57 12.28
C VAL A 60 -6.38 7.07 11.27
N PHE A 61 -6.14 7.85 10.20
CA PHE A 61 -5.32 7.40 9.09
C PHE A 61 -3.84 7.74 9.22
N SER A 62 -3.47 8.75 10.00
CA SER A 62 -2.10 9.18 10.18
C SER A 62 -1.79 9.65 11.59
N GLU A 63 -0.52 9.63 11.94
CA GLU A 63 0.05 10.25 13.12
C GLU A 63 0.87 11.48 12.68
N PRO A 64 0.34 12.70 12.76
CA PRO A 64 0.99 13.90 12.21
C PRO A 64 2.46 14.12 12.60
N PRO A 65 2.93 13.74 13.81
CA PRO A 65 4.34 13.86 14.15
C PRO A 65 5.28 12.99 13.31
N VAL A 66 4.82 11.80 12.89
CA VAL A 66 5.65 10.77 12.24
C VAL A 66 5.23 10.47 10.80
N ASP A 67 4.04 10.90 10.39
CA ASP A 67 3.47 10.64 9.06
C ASP A 67 3.33 11.91 8.22
N SER A 68 3.40 11.74 6.93
CA SER A 68 3.01 12.69 5.89
C SER A 68 1.86 12.11 5.07
N VAL A 69 0.90 12.95 4.70
CA VAL A 69 -0.31 12.57 3.96
C VAL A 69 -0.39 13.32 2.64
N GLN A 70 -0.81 12.63 1.58
CA GLN A 70 -1.10 13.22 0.28
C GLN A 70 -2.30 12.55 -0.37
N ALA A 71 -3.07 13.30 -1.16
CA ALA A 71 -4.22 12.79 -1.91
C ALA A 71 -3.83 12.21 -3.28
N GLU A 72 -2.75 12.71 -3.87
CA GLU A 72 -2.30 12.31 -5.18
C GLU A 72 -1.52 11.01 -5.15
N LEU A 73 -1.64 10.22 -6.22
CA LEU A 73 -0.84 9.01 -6.40
C LEU A 73 0.66 9.37 -6.41
N PRO A 74 1.47 8.72 -5.57
CA PRO A 74 2.92 8.91 -5.61
C PRO A 74 3.49 8.62 -7.00
N LYS A 75 4.46 9.42 -7.42
CA LYS A 75 5.17 9.26 -8.69
C LYS A 75 6.44 8.45 -8.47
N GLY A 76 6.79 7.64 -9.46
CA GLY A 76 8.03 6.86 -9.50
C GLY A 76 8.17 6.16 -10.85
N ASP A 77 9.33 5.55 -11.08
CA ASP A 77 9.64 4.82 -12.32
C ASP A 77 8.89 3.49 -12.38
N MET A 78 8.54 2.94 -11.20
CA MET A 78 7.65 1.80 -11.06
C MET A 78 6.81 1.96 -9.79
N VAL A 79 5.49 1.79 -9.91
CA VAL A 79 4.54 1.85 -8.78
C VAL A 79 3.74 0.57 -8.72
N ILE A 80 3.78 -0.09 -7.57
CA ILE A 80 3.09 -1.36 -7.32
C ILE A 80 2.19 -1.20 -6.10
N ALA A 81 0.91 -1.52 -6.24
CA ALA A 81 -0.02 -1.61 -5.11
C ALA A 81 -0.32 -3.08 -4.80
N VAL A 82 -0.28 -3.42 -3.51
CA VAL A 82 -0.60 -4.74 -2.98
C VAL A 82 -1.78 -4.60 -2.04
N GLU A 83 -2.87 -5.29 -2.32
CA GLU A 83 -4.09 -5.27 -1.53
C GLU A 83 -4.66 -6.68 -1.33
N PHE A 84 -5.47 -6.86 -0.28
CA PHE A 84 -6.17 -8.11 -0.05
C PHE A 84 -7.22 -8.35 -1.15
N LEU A 85 -7.45 -9.62 -1.49
CA LEU A 85 -8.51 -9.99 -2.42
C LEU A 85 -9.89 -9.70 -1.81
N PRO A 86 -10.89 -9.41 -2.63
CA PRO A 86 -12.26 -9.27 -2.16
C PRO A 86 -12.72 -10.49 -1.35
N GLY A 87 -13.28 -10.24 -0.17
CA GLY A 87 -13.72 -11.29 0.75
C GLY A 87 -12.68 -11.77 1.76
N GLN A 88 -11.45 -11.33 1.65
CA GLN A 88 -10.43 -11.55 2.69
C GLN A 88 -10.53 -10.50 3.79
N TYR A 89 -10.17 -10.91 5.01
CA TYR A 89 -10.13 -10.02 6.17
C TYR A 89 -8.90 -9.11 6.12
N ASP A 90 -9.15 -7.81 6.03
CA ASP A 90 -8.14 -6.77 6.13
C ASP A 90 -8.21 -6.13 7.52
N GLN A 91 -7.31 -6.55 8.41
CA GLN A 91 -7.26 -6.05 9.79
C GLN A 91 -7.06 -4.53 9.86
N ARG A 92 -6.31 -3.93 8.94
CA ARG A 92 -6.07 -2.49 8.93
C ARG A 92 -7.33 -1.72 8.53
N ALA A 93 -8.04 -2.20 7.53
CA ALA A 93 -9.30 -1.62 7.11
C ALA A 93 -10.37 -1.73 8.20
N ASP A 94 -10.51 -2.91 8.79
CA ASP A 94 -11.45 -3.15 9.90
C ASP A 94 -11.15 -2.26 11.12
N SER A 95 -9.88 -2.16 11.53
CA SER A 95 -9.48 -1.27 12.62
C SER A 95 -9.77 0.19 12.31
N ALA A 96 -9.54 0.64 11.06
CA ALA A 96 -9.85 2.00 10.64
C ALA A 96 -11.36 2.28 10.67
N GLU A 97 -12.20 1.35 10.19
CA GLU A 97 -13.66 1.46 10.26
C GLU A 97 -14.16 1.58 11.70
N GLN A 98 -13.64 0.76 12.62
CA GLN A 98 -13.97 0.84 14.05
C GLN A 98 -13.55 2.18 14.67
N CYS A 99 -12.33 2.65 14.39
CA CYS A 99 -11.87 3.97 14.85
C CYS A 99 -12.74 5.10 14.30
N LEU A 100 -13.14 5.04 13.02
CA LEU A 100 -14.06 5.99 12.42
C LEU A 100 -15.40 6.04 13.14
N ALA A 101 -15.98 4.88 13.46
CA ALA A 101 -17.24 4.81 14.21
C ALA A 101 -17.13 5.50 15.58
N ILE A 102 -16.00 5.31 16.28
CA ILE A 102 -15.74 5.96 17.57
C ILE A 102 -15.59 7.48 17.41
N VAL A 103 -14.78 7.94 16.44
CA VAL A 103 -14.46 9.37 16.26
C VAL A 103 -15.65 10.18 15.75
N THR A 104 -16.46 9.57 14.91
CA THR A 104 -17.62 10.25 14.28
C THR A 104 -18.93 10.02 15.00
N GLY A 105 -19.01 9.01 15.89
CA GLY A 105 -20.25 8.56 16.50
C GLY A 105 -21.24 7.94 15.52
N ARG A 106 -20.79 7.52 14.34
CA ARG A 106 -21.62 6.96 13.25
C ARG A 106 -20.99 5.70 12.67
N ASP A 107 -21.81 4.70 12.43
CA ASP A 107 -21.43 3.51 11.69
C ASP A 107 -21.65 3.69 10.18
N GLY A 108 -21.02 2.83 9.39
CA GLY A 108 -21.28 2.72 7.95
C GLY A 108 -20.17 3.24 7.04
N ALA A 109 -19.14 3.90 7.58
CA ALA A 109 -17.94 4.18 6.80
C ALA A 109 -17.31 2.87 6.29
N ARG A 110 -16.78 2.89 5.06
CA ARG A 110 -16.08 1.76 4.45
C ARG A 110 -14.68 2.16 4.08
N VAL A 111 -13.73 1.30 4.47
CA VAL A 111 -12.31 1.52 4.21
C VAL A 111 -11.73 0.33 3.46
N ARG A 112 -10.90 0.60 2.46
CA ARG A 112 -10.02 -0.40 1.85
C ARG A 112 -8.59 0.07 1.99
N CYS A 113 -7.69 -0.86 2.24
CA CYS A 113 -6.29 -0.57 2.40
C CYS A 113 -5.45 -1.23 1.31
N ALA A 114 -4.35 -0.59 0.96
CA ALA A 114 -3.29 -1.19 0.16
C ALA A 114 -1.93 -0.69 0.63
N LEU A 115 -0.89 -1.51 0.44
CA LEU A 115 0.50 -1.05 0.46
C LEU A 115 0.90 -0.65 -0.94
N VAL A 116 1.39 0.58 -1.08
CA VAL A 116 1.88 1.10 -2.37
C VAL A 116 3.38 1.27 -2.28
N TYR A 117 4.08 0.50 -3.09
CA TYR A 117 5.52 0.56 -3.26
C TYR A 117 5.85 1.44 -4.46
N VAL A 118 6.70 2.42 -4.26
CA VAL A 118 7.19 3.32 -5.30
C VAL A 118 8.69 3.11 -5.42
N PHE A 119 9.14 2.76 -6.59
CA PHE A 119 10.55 2.49 -6.88
C PHE A 119 11.09 3.56 -7.82
N HIS A 120 12.27 4.07 -7.49
CA HIS A 120 13.04 4.99 -8.32
C HIS A 120 14.31 4.29 -8.80
N GLY A 121 14.54 4.32 -10.12
CA GLY A 121 15.71 3.70 -10.73
C GLY A 121 15.53 3.42 -12.22
N ASP A 122 16.57 2.83 -12.80
CA ASP A 122 16.64 2.50 -14.22
C ASP A 122 16.32 1.02 -14.45
N PHE A 123 15.03 0.69 -14.55
CA PHE A 123 14.54 -0.69 -14.60
C PHE A 123 14.33 -1.20 -16.03
N THR A 124 14.95 -2.33 -16.34
CA THR A 124 14.59 -3.16 -17.50
C THR A 124 13.31 -3.95 -17.20
N ASP A 125 12.67 -4.55 -18.23
CA ASP A 125 11.51 -5.41 -18.02
C ASP A 125 11.85 -6.62 -17.14
N GLY A 126 13.05 -7.19 -17.30
CA GLY A 126 13.53 -8.27 -16.44
C GLY A 126 13.71 -7.85 -14.97
N ASP A 127 14.10 -6.61 -14.71
CA ASP A 127 14.21 -6.08 -13.35
C ASP A 127 12.82 -5.89 -12.71
N ARG A 128 11.85 -5.44 -13.50
CA ARG A 128 10.45 -5.32 -13.06
C ARG A 128 9.88 -6.67 -12.64
N GLU A 129 10.15 -7.73 -13.39
CA GLU A 129 9.75 -9.08 -13.00
C GLU A 129 10.43 -9.56 -11.70
N LYS A 130 11.72 -9.27 -11.52
CA LYS A 130 12.43 -9.61 -10.27
C LYS A 130 11.84 -8.91 -9.07
N ILE A 131 11.54 -7.61 -9.19
CA ILE A 131 10.88 -6.83 -8.12
C ILE A 131 9.52 -7.45 -7.77
N LEU A 132 8.70 -7.76 -8.78
CA LEU A 132 7.39 -8.38 -8.57
C LEU A 132 7.51 -9.73 -7.84
N LYS A 133 8.40 -10.61 -8.29
CA LYS A 133 8.65 -11.91 -7.63
C LYS A 133 9.12 -11.73 -6.19
N PHE A 134 10.02 -10.79 -5.95
CA PHE A 134 10.51 -10.47 -4.61
C PHE A 134 9.38 -10.00 -3.69
N LEU A 135 8.54 -9.07 -4.15
CA LEU A 135 7.40 -8.58 -3.35
C LEU A 135 6.40 -9.69 -3.03
N VAL A 136 6.10 -10.57 -3.99
CA VAL A 136 5.22 -11.73 -3.77
C VAL A 136 5.75 -12.62 -2.65
N ILE A 137 7.04 -12.96 -2.69
CA ILE A 137 7.68 -13.78 -1.65
C ILE A 137 7.65 -13.04 -0.30
N LYS A 138 7.99 -11.76 -0.27
CA LYS A 138 7.98 -10.94 0.94
C LYS A 138 6.60 -10.85 1.57
N CYS A 139 5.55 -10.65 0.78
CA CYS A 139 4.18 -10.61 1.26
C CYS A 139 3.74 -11.97 1.84
N ARG A 140 4.12 -13.09 1.21
CA ARG A 140 3.83 -14.44 1.73
C ARG A 140 4.53 -14.72 3.05
N LEU A 141 5.80 -14.37 3.19
CA LEU A 141 6.59 -14.62 4.42
C LEU A 141 6.16 -13.71 5.58
N GLY A 142 5.67 -12.50 5.30
CA GLY A 142 5.27 -11.54 6.32
C GLY A 142 3.88 -11.77 6.94
N ASN A 143 2.99 -12.50 6.26
CA ASN A 143 1.57 -12.56 6.63
C ASN A 143 0.99 -13.98 6.81
N ASN A 144 1.78 -14.98 7.18
CA ASN A 144 1.36 -16.40 7.20
C ASN A 144 0.80 -16.88 5.85
N ALA A 145 1.16 -18.09 5.42
CA ALA A 145 1.04 -18.62 4.05
C ALA A 145 -0.37 -18.67 3.42
N ASP A 146 -1.43 -18.30 4.15
CA ASP A 146 -2.83 -18.44 3.74
C ASP A 146 -3.47 -17.17 3.16
N PHE A 147 -2.72 -16.07 3.02
CA PHE A 147 -3.26 -14.82 2.49
C PHE A 147 -3.01 -14.68 0.98
N LEU A 148 -4.10 -14.51 0.23
CA LEU A 148 -4.08 -14.19 -1.20
C LEU A 148 -4.03 -12.67 -1.38
N PHE A 149 -3.19 -12.19 -2.29
CA PHE A 149 -3.05 -10.75 -2.59
C PHE A 149 -3.35 -10.47 -4.05
N SER A 150 -3.93 -9.31 -4.29
CA SER A 150 -3.96 -8.71 -5.61
C SER A 150 -2.80 -7.73 -5.75
N ILE A 151 -2.03 -7.85 -6.82
CA ILE A 151 -0.95 -6.92 -7.14
C ILE A 151 -1.35 -6.14 -8.39
N SER A 152 -1.45 -4.82 -8.25
CA SER A 152 -1.71 -3.92 -9.37
C SER A 152 -0.46 -3.08 -9.66
N CYS A 153 0.03 -3.14 -10.89
CA CYS A 153 1.15 -2.32 -11.36
C CYS A 153 0.65 -1.31 -12.40
N LYS A 154 0.96 -0.03 -12.22
CA LYS A 154 0.48 1.03 -13.11
C LYS A 154 1.13 0.98 -14.50
N THR A 155 2.32 0.41 -14.62
CA THR A 155 3.09 0.31 -15.87
C THR A 155 2.74 -0.94 -16.70
N PHE A 156 2.15 -1.94 -16.05
CA PHE A 156 1.64 -3.16 -16.69
C PHE A 156 0.34 -3.55 -16.00
N ARG A 157 -0.76 -3.69 -16.76
CA ARG A 157 -1.99 -4.31 -16.27
C ARG A 157 -1.75 -5.80 -16.09
N ILE A 158 -1.11 -6.19 -15.01
CA ILE A 158 -1.05 -7.59 -14.58
C ILE A 158 -1.98 -7.70 -13.38
N PHE A 159 -3.23 -8.06 -13.63
CA PHE A 159 -4.07 -8.68 -12.62
C PHE A 159 -3.55 -10.12 -12.47
N ARG A 160 -2.62 -10.32 -11.55
CA ARG A 160 -2.16 -11.66 -11.19
C ARG A 160 -2.84 -12.04 -9.88
N THR A 161 -3.93 -12.80 -9.98
CA THR A 161 -4.48 -13.55 -8.87
C THR A 161 -3.56 -14.76 -8.65
N LEU A 162 -2.83 -14.77 -7.55
CA LEU A 162 -2.01 -15.93 -7.17
C LEU A 162 -2.93 -16.97 -6.51
N TYR A 163 -3.40 -17.92 -7.30
CA TYR A 163 -3.95 -19.17 -6.82
C TYR A 163 -2.86 -20.23 -6.82
N ASP A 164 -2.90 -21.13 -5.80
CA ASP A 164 -2.01 -22.26 -5.59
C ASP A 164 -1.16 -22.71 -6.79
N GLY A 165 0.15 -22.50 -6.69
CA GLY A 165 1.14 -23.33 -7.34
C GLY A 165 1.45 -23.09 -8.81
N TYR A 166 0.76 -22.24 -9.57
CA TYR A 166 1.04 -21.98 -10.98
C TYR A 166 1.25 -20.50 -11.29
N ILE A 167 2.49 -20.18 -11.64
CA ILE A 167 2.86 -18.98 -12.38
C ILE A 167 2.57 -19.29 -13.86
N VAL A 168 1.53 -18.68 -14.41
CA VAL A 168 1.33 -18.63 -15.86
C VAL A 168 1.55 -17.22 -16.32
#